data_aae4bb7b62c434610957b9c5a0906533
#
_entry.id   aae4bb7b62c434610957b9c5a0906533
#
_cell.length_a   1.000
_cell.length_b   1.000
_cell.length_c   1.000
_cell.angle_alpha   90.00
_cell.angle_beta   90.00
_cell.angle_gamma   90.00
#
_symmetry.space_group_name_H-M   'P 1'
#
loop_
_entity.id
_entity.type
_entity.pdbx_description
1 polymer ?
#
loop_
_entity_poly.entity_id
_entity_poly.type
_entity_poly.pdbx_seq_one_letter_code
_entity_poly.pdbx_strand_id
1 'polypeptide(L)'
;MHYLLIYDAAPDYVERRTEFRNAHLSLAWDAYDRGELVLAGALGDPVDGAALLFTGSSPEVASSFAKVDPYVVNGLVTTWSVREWTTVVGENAATPIYPPSRKKARA
;
A
#
# COMPACT_ATOMS: atom_id res chain seq x y z
N MET A 1 7.89 9.43 6.08
CA MET A 1 6.59 9.14 6.69
C MET A 1 5.89 8.02 5.92
N HIS A 2 5.07 7.24 6.58
CA HIS A 2 4.33 6.18 5.91
C HIS A 2 2.90 6.62 5.58
N TYR A 3 2.42 6.12 4.45
CA TYR A 3 1.04 6.36 3.99
C TYR A 3 0.44 5.02 3.58
N LEU A 4 -0.73 4.73 4.12
CA LEU A 4 -1.44 3.49 3.86
C LEU A 4 -2.56 3.74 2.87
N LEU A 5 -2.43 3.14 1.70
CA LEU A 5 -3.48 3.14 0.68
C LEU A 5 -4.36 1.92 0.90
N ILE A 6 -5.64 2.15 1.12
CA ILE A 6 -6.63 1.10 1.38
C ILE A 6 -7.58 1.03 0.19
N TYR A 7 -7.74 -0.16 -0.36
CA TYR A 7 -8.68 -0.45 -1.45
C TYR A 7 -9.87 -1.24 -0.93
N ASP A 8 -11.07 -0.87 -1.36
CA ASP A 8 -12.26 -1.68 -1.23
C ASP A 8 -12.54 -2.36 -2.57
N ALA A 9 -12.60 -3.68 -2.57
CA ALA A 9 -12.77 -4.46 -3.79
C ALA A 9 -14.23 -4.51 -4.24
N ALA A 10 -14.45 -4.43 -5.56
CA ALA A 10 -15.76 -4.70 -6.15
C ALA A 10 -16.13 -6.18 -5.96
N PRO A 11 -17.43 -6.53 -5.99
CA PRO A 11 -17.86 -7.93 -5.81
C PRO A 11 -17.24 -8.90 -6.83
N ASP A 12 -16.93 -8.43 -8.03
CA ASP A 12 -16.34 -9.23 -9.12
C ASP A 12 -14.82 -9.07 -9.24
N TYR A 13 -14.16 -8.55 -8.19
CA TYR A 13 -12.72 -8.29 -8.18
C TYR A 13 -11.90 -9.54 -8.54
N VAL A 14 -12.17 -10.67 -7.87
CA VAL A 14 -11.38 -11.89 -8.04
C VAL A 14 -11.49 -12.42 -9.47
N GLU A 15 -12.68 -12.39 -10.06
CA GLU A 15 -12.91 -12.86 -11.42
C GLU A 15 -12.25 -11.96 -12.46
N ARG A 16 -12.25 -10.66 -12.24
CA ARG A 16 -11.76 -9.67 -13.21
C ARG A 16 -10.29 -9.38 -13.09
N ARG A 17 -9.68 -9.62 -11.92
CA ARG A 17 -8.28 -9.22 -11.67
C ARG A 17 -7.29 -9.86 -12.62
N THR A 18 -7.55 -11.06 -13.11
CA THR A 18 -6.65 -11.78 -14.02
C THR A 18 -6.36 -10.96 -15.28
N GLU A 19 -7.37 -10.26 -15.81
CA GLU A 19 -7.23 -9.41 -17.00
C GLU A 19 -6.26 -8.25 -16.79
N PHE A 20 -6.25 -7.66 -15.57
CA PHE A 20 -5.47 -6.45 -15.27
C PHE A 20 -4.26 -6.71 -14.37
N ARG A 21 -4.06 -7.97 -13.95
CA ARG A 21 -3.08 -8.30 -12.93
C ARG A 21 -1.65 -7.97 -13.34
N ASN A 22 -1.25 -8.31 -14.56
CA ASN A 22 0.11 -8.06 -15.00
C ASN A 22 0.43 -6.56 -15.03
N ALA A 23 -0.49 -5.75 -15.54
CA ALA A 23 -0.32 -4.29 -15.57
C ALA A 23 -0.27 -3.70 -14.17
N HIS A 24 -1.15 -4.16 -13.27
CA HIS A 24 -1.16 -3.74 -11.87
C HIS A 24 0.16 -4.09 -11.16
N LEU A 25 0.62 -5.33 -11.30
CA LEU A 25 1.86 -5.79 -10.66
C LEU A 25 3.08 -5.06 -11.21
N SER A 26 3.11 -4.79 -12.51
CA SER A 26 4.18 -4.02 -13.12
C SER A 26 4.28 -2.61 -12.54
N LEU A 27 3.13 -1.94 -12.41
CA LEU A 27 3.05 -0.61 -11.80
C LEU A 27 3.51 -0.65 -10.34
N ALA A 28 3.09 -1.66 -9.59
CA ALA A 28 3.45 -1.81 -8.18
C ALA A 28 4.95 -2.05 -7.99
N TRP A 29 5.54 -2.94 -8.77
CA TRP A 29 6.97 -3.22 -8.68
C TRP A 29 7.82 -2.03 -9.14
N ASP A 30 7.35 -1.25 -10.11
CA ASP A 30 8.02 0.00 -10.50
C ASP A 30 8.04 1.00 -9.34
N ALA A 31 6.93 1.12 -8.60
CA ALA A 31 6.87 1.96 -7.41
C ALA A 31 7.80 1.45 -6.30
N TYR A 32 7.89 0.13 -6.14
CA TYR A 32 8.84 -0.48 -5.22
C TYR A 32 10.29 -0.15 -5.62
N ASP A 33 10.62 -0.28 -6.89
CA ASP A 33 11.96 -0.01 -7.39
C ASP A 33 12.38 1.45 -7.20
N ARG A 34 11.40 2.37 -7.27
CA ARG A 34 11.66 3.80 -6.98
C ARG A 34 11.82 4.09 -5.47
N GLY A 35 11.61 3.11 -4.61
CA GLY A 35 11.66 3.30 -3.16
C GLY A 35 10.40 3.93 -2.57
N GLU A 36 9.28 3.91 -3.28
CA GLU A 36 8.02 4.50 -2.83
C GLU A 36 7.08 3.47 -2.20
N LEU A 37 6.96 2.29 -2.78
CA LEU A 37 6.14 1.22 -2.25
C LEU A 37 6.98 0.28 -1.39
N VAL A 38 6.54 0.07 -0.15
CA VAL A 38 7.25 -0.81 0.80
C VAL A 38 6.70 -2.23 0.75
N LEU A 39 5.38 -2.36 0.80
CA LEU A 39 4.70 -3.65 0.90
C LEU A 39 3.27 -3.50 0.41
N ALA A 40 2.75 -4.50 -0.28
CA ALA A 40 1.37 -4.49 -0.75
C ALA A 40 0.81 -5.90 -0.83
N GLY A 41 -0.50 -6.02 -0.67
CA GLY A 41 -1.17 -7.30 -0.78
C GLY A 41 -2.67 -7.21 -0.61
N ALA A 42 -3.34 -8.31 -0.91
CA ALA A 42 -4.78 -8.43 -0.76
C ALA A 42 -5.18 -8.64 0.69
N LEU A 43 -6.35 -8.15 1.04
CA LEU A 43 -6.95 -8.33 2.37
C LEU A 43 -8.09 -9.33 2.31
N GLY A 44 -8.10 -10.22 3.31
CA GLY A 44 -9.21 -11.14 3.54
C GLY A 44 -9.16 -12.41 2.71
N ASP A 45 -9.95 -13.38 3.16
CA ASP A 45 -10.21 -14.63 2.45
C ASP A 45 -11.68 -15.01 2.74
N PRO A 46 -12.59 -14.78 1.79
CA PRO A 46 -12.36 -14.27 0.43
C PRO A 46 -11.85 -12.81 0.41
N VAL A 47 -11.16 -12.46 -0.66
CA VAL A 47 -10.56 -11.14 -0.81
C VAL A 47 -11.65 -10.06 -0.92
N ASP A 48 -11.57 -9.03 -0.07
CA ASP A 48 -12.51 -7.90 -0.07
C ASP A 48 -11.83 -6.53 -0.18
N GLY A 49 -10.50 -6.51 -0.26
CA GLY A 49 -9.75 -5.28 -0.38
C GLY A 49 -8.26 -5.51 -0.55
N ALA A 50 -7.52 -4.45 -0.40
CA ALA A 50 -6.05 -4.49 -0.44
C ALA A 50 -5.48 -3.38 0.43
N ALA A 51 -4.25 -3.57 0.87
CA ALA A 51 -3.48 -2.55 1.56
C ALA A 51 -2.13 -2.40 0.89
N LEU A 52 -1.72 -1.16 0.66
CA LEU A 52 -0.45 -0.81 0.04
C LEU A 52 0.24 0.23 0.92
N LEU A 53 1.44 -0.10 1.38
CA LEU A 53 2.21 0.78 2.27
C LEU A 53 3.24 1.54 1.45
N PHE A 54 3.12 2.87 1.47
CA PHE A 54 4.04 3.78 0.81
C PHE A 54 4.87 4.55 1.81
N THR A 55 6.04 4.98 1.38
CA THR A 55 6.89 5.92 2.11
C THR A 55 7.12 7.15 1.23
N GLY A 56 7.14 8.33 1.84
CA GLY A 56 7.33 9.58 1.12
C GLY A 56 7.15 10.80 2.00
N SER A 57 7.19 11.97 1.38
CA SER A 57 7.07 13.26 2.07
C SER A 57 5.63 13.78 2.14
N SER A 58 4.72 13.20 1.37
CA SER A 58 3.31 13.60 1.34
C SER A 58 2.42 12.44 0.91
N PRO A 59 1.09 12.50 1.18
CA PRO A 59 0.15 11.45 0.78
C PRO A 59 0.05 11.27 -0.74
N GLU A 60 0.54 12.21 -1.53
CA GLU A 60 0.52 12.11 -2.99
C GLU A 60 1.29 10.91 -3.52
N VAL A 61 2.29 10.42 -2.79
CA VAL A 61 3.02 9.21 -3.19
C VAL A 61 2.07 8.02 -3.36
N ALA A 62 1.06 7.91 -2.50
CA ALA A 62 0.05 6.86 -2.55
C ALA A 62 -1.12 7.20 -3.48
N SER A 63 -1.65 8.44 -3.40
CA SER A 63 -2.80 8.84 -4.21
C SER A 63 -2.47 8.88 -5.70
N SER A 64 -1.25 9.28 -6.07
CA SER A 64 -0.82 9.26 -7.47
C SER A 64 -0.79 7.84 -8.03
N PHE A 65 -0.37 6.87 -7.22
CA PHE A 65 -0.41 5.46 -7.61
C PHE A 65 -1.86 5.00 -7.86
N ALA A 66 -2.75 5.28 -6.92
CA ALA A 66 -4.15 4.85 -7.03
C ALA A 66 -4.83 5.38 -8.30
N LYS A 67 -4.54 6.61 -8.66
CA LYS A 67 -5.16 7.26 -9.83
C LYS A 67 -4.81 6.61 -11.16
N VAL A 68 -3.68 5.90 -11.25
CA VAL A 68 -3.22 5.25 -12.48
C VAL A 68 -3.23 3.73 -12.40
N ASP A 69 -3.55 3.16 -11.24
CA ASP A 69 -3.62 1.71 -11.06
C ASP A 69 -4.74 1.14 -11.95
N PRO A 70 -4.42 0.17 -12.84
CA PRO A 70 -5.45 -0.47 -13.67
C PRO A 70 -6.62 -1.04 -12.89
N TYR A 71 -6.41 -1.52 -11.68
CA TYR A 71 -7.50 -2.01 -10.82
C TYR A 71 -8.48 -0.90 -10.44
N VAL A 72 -7.99 0.30 -10.20
CA VAL A 72 -8.83 1.46 -9.89
C VAL A 72 -9.50 1.99 -11.13
N VAL A 73 -8.73 2.19 -12.20
CA VAL A 73 -9.22 2.76 -13.48
C VAL A 73 -10.32 1.90 -14.08
N ASN A 74 -10.25 0.58 -13.91
CA ASN A 74 -11.20 -0.36 -14.51
C ASN A 74 -12.30 -0.83 -13.54
N GLY A 75 -12.42 -0.20 -12.38
CA GLY A 75 -13.54 -0.42 -11.47
C GLY A 75 -13.47 -1.69 -10.63
N LEU A 76 -12.31 -2.36 -10.55
CA LEU A 76 -12.13 -3.49 -9.63
C LEU A 76 -12.06 -3.01 -8.19
N VAL A 77 -11.61 -1.80 -7.99
CA VAL A 77 -11.59 -1.10 -6.71
C VAL A 77 -12.71 -0.07 -6.74
N THR A 78 -13.68 -0.20 -5.85
CA THR A 78 -14.85 0.68 -5.81
C THR A 78 -14.55 2.01 -5.13
N THR A 79 -13.79 1.96 -4.04
CA THR A 79 -13.34 3.15 -3.31
C THR A 79 -11.92 2.92 -2.81
N TRP A 80 -11.21 4.01 -2.61
CA TRP A 80 -9.89 3.96 -1.99
C TRP A 80 -9.67 5.19 -1.12
N SER A 81 -8.79 5.02 -0.13
CA SER A 81 -8.40 6.10 0.78
C SER A 81 -6.92 6.02 1.08
N VAL A 82 -6.33 7.16 1.39
CA VAL A 82 -4.95 7.27 1.85
C VAL A 82 -4.96 7.79 3.28
N ARG A 83 -4.24 7.08 4.17
CA ARG A 83 -4.10 7.47 5.56
C ARG A 83 -2.62 7.62 5.90
N GLU A 84 -2.28 8.72 6.55
CA GLU A 84 -0.96 8.86 7.15
C GLU A 84 -0.85 7.86 8.30
N TRP A 85 0.23 7.11 8.32
CA TRP A 85 0.49 6.12 9.34
C TRP A 85 1.79 6.46 10.06
N THR A 86 1.69 6.89 11.30
CA THR A 86 2.85 7.18 12.15
C THR A 86 3.36 5.86 12.72
N THR A 87 4.32 5.26 12.03
CA THR A 87 4.88 3.97 12.42
C THR A 87 5.97 4.16 13.47
N VAL A 88 5.85 3.45 14.59
CA VAL A 88 6.71 3.65 15.76
C VAL A 88 7.42 2.38 16.23
N VAL A 89 7.04 1.21 15.71
CA VAL A 89 7.64 -0.07 16.06
C VAL A 89 8.02 -0.80 14.78
N GLY A 90 9.24 -1.32 14.73
CA GLY A 90 9.73 -2.11 13.62
C GLY A 90 10.94 -1.49 12.95
N GLU A 91 11.65 -2.32 12.20
CA GLU A 91 12.88 -1.92 11.51
C GLU A 91 12.65 -0.72 10.56
N ASN A 92 11.51 -0.69 9.90
CA ASN A 92 11.18 0.35 8.93
C ASN A 92 10.29 1.46 9.50
N ALA A 93 10.10 1.50 10.83
CA ALA A 93 9.29 2.55 11.45
C ALA A 93 9.86 3.93 11.13
N ALA A 94 8.99 4.87 10.74
CA ALA A 94 9.38 6.22 10.38
C ALA A 94 9.90 7.01 11.59
N THR A 95 9.27 6.79 12.76
CA THR A 95 9.62 7.49 14.01
C THR A 95 9.66 6.47 15.15
N PRO A 96 10.66 5.58 15.18
CA PRO A 96 10.68 4.51 16.16
C PRO A 96 10.73 5.04 17.59
N ILE A 97 9.91 4.43 18.45
CA ILE A 97 9.82 4.76 19.87
C ILE A 97 10.14 3.50 20.67
N TYR A 98 11.06 3.62 21.60
CA TYR A 98 11.51 2.51 22.43
C TYR A 98 11.11 2.76 23.88
N PRO A 99 10.68 1.73 24.64
CA PRO A 99 10.49 1.88 26.08
C PRO A 99 11.87 2.06 26.75
N PRO A 100 11.94 2.67 27.97
CA PRO A 100 13.21 2.90 28.63
C PRO A 100 14.05 1.63 28.85
N SER A 101 13.39 0.48 28.98
CA SER A 101 14.04 -0.82 29.23
C SER A 101 14.66 -1.44 27.98
N ARG A 102 14.38 -0.87 26.77
CA ARG A 102 14.85 -1.46 25.52
C ARG A 102 15.93 -0.61 24.89
N LYS A 103 17.02 -1.25 24.48
CA LYS A 103 18.05 -0.56 23.69
C LYS A 103 17.55 -0.31 22.28
N LYS A 104 17.96 0.83 21.72
CA LYS A 104 17.69 1.11 20.32
C LYS A 104 18.28 0.02 19.43
N ALA A 105 17.61 -0.25 18.31
CA ALA A 105 18.14 -1.15 17.31
C ALA A 105 19.48 -0.60 16.79
N ARG A 106 20.39 -1.50 16.48
CA ARG A 106 21.67 -1.13 15.87
C ARG A 106 21.47 -0.84 14.40
N ALA A 107 22.24 0.09 13.92
CA ALA A 107 22.30 0.39 12.50
C ALA A 107 22.86 -0.80 11.71
#